data_2a2e8b144a7e584e959a2eee2c4a85bb
#
_entry.id   2a2e8b144a7e584e959a2eee2c4a85bb
#
_cell.length_a   1.000
_cell.length_b   1.000
_cell.length_c   1.000
_cell.angle_alpha   90.00
_cell.angle_beta   90.00
_cell.angle_gamma   90.00
#
_symmetry.space_group_name_H-M   'P 1'
#
loop_
_entity.id
_entity.type
_entity.pdbx_description
1 polymer ?
#
loop_
_entity_poly.entity_id
_entity_poly.type
_entity_poly.pdbx_seq_one_letter_code
_entity_poly.pdbx_strand_id
1 'polypeptide(L)'
;MTELAVLQAVRLKGRVTPADLAATLGEEPDDVTETVEQLTSSGFLVGEPALRISPSGRDRLDTLLAEERAGIDAAVIAGAYDDVHAVHADVKALVTDWQLKGGPAGTPNAHDDAEYDAAVLARLDEVHARVVPIIDEATTQLPRLNAYSSKLSVALHKIKAGETTWLARPLIDSYHTVWFELHEELIGAVGLTREQAAKSGGAQ
;
A
#
# COMPACT_ATOMS: atom_id res chain seq x y z
N MET A 1 -11.36 -4.84 -16.17
CA MET A 1 -10.96 -4.29 -14.86
C MET A 1 -12.17 -3.96 -14.01
N THR A 2 -12.05 -3.92 -12.64
CA THR A 2 -13.19 -3.59 -11.76
C THR A 2 -13.17 -2.13 -11.35
N GLU A 3 -14.36 -1.52 -11.26
CA GLU A 3 -14.57 -0.17 -10.73
C GLU A 3 -13.92 0.01 -9.34
N LEU A 4 -14.08 -0.98 -8.45
CA LEU A 4 -13.48 -1.00 -7.12
C LEU A 4 -11.96 -0.82 -7.17
N ALA A 5 -11.25 -1.59 -8.01
CA ALA A 5 -9.79 -1.55 -8.10
C ALA A 5 -9.29 -0.17 -8.54
N VAL A 6 -9.95 0.45 -9.52
CA VAL A 6 -9.58 1.79 -10.01
C VAL A 6 -9.84 2.86 -8.95
N LEU A 7 -11.04 2.92 -8.36
CA LEU A 7 -11.37 3.91 -7.33
C LEU A 7 -10.44 3.79 -6.11
N GLN A 8 -10.15 2.56 -5.69
CA GLN A 8 -9.28 2.30 -4.55
C GLN A 8 -7.84 2.73 -4.84
N ALA A 9 -7.28 2.38 -6.01
CA ALA A 9 -5.94 2.80 -6.40
C ALA A 9 -5.81 4.34 -6.47
N VAL A 10 -6.80 5.02 -7.08
CA VAL A 10 -6.83 6.50 -7.11
C VAL A 10 -6.94 7.09 -5.71
N ARG A 11 -7.72 6.50 -4.80
CA ARG A 11 -7.81 6.92 -3.40
C ARG A 11 -6.47 6.81 -2.69
N LEU A 12 -5.78 5.68 -2.84
CA LEU A 12 -4.51 5.41 -2.15
C LEU A 12 -3.37 6.29 -2.68
N LYS A 13 -3.28 6.47 -4.00
CA LYS A 13 -2.28 7.34 -4.64
C LYS A 13 -2.59 8.85 -4.44
N GLY A 14 -3.83 9.21 -4.14
CA GLY A 14 -4.29 10.59 -3.96
C GLY A 14 -4.35 11.38 -5.26
N ARG A 15 -3.30 11.33 -6.09
CA ARG A 15 -3.22 11.89 -7.45
C ARG A 15 -2.40 10.94 -8.31
N VAL A 16 -2.97 10.52 -9.45
CA VAL A 16 -2.34 9.54 -10.32
C VAL A 16 -2.71 9.80 -11.78
N THR A 17 -1.75 9.69 -12.69
CA THR A 17 -2.05 9.72 -14.13
C THR A 17 -2.64 8.38 -14.58
N PRO A 18 -3.40 8.32 -15.70
CA PRO A 18 -3.88 7.04 -16.23
C PRO A 18 -2.77 6.03 -16.50
N ALA A 19 -1.62 6.47 -16.98
CA ALA A 19 -0.46 5.61 -17.23
C ALA A 19 0.13 5.03 -15.92
N ASP A 20 0.29 5.87 -14.87
CA ASP A 20 0.77 5.39 -13.57
C ASP A 20 -0.27 4.51 -12.89
N LEU A 21 -1.57 4.75 -13.14
CA LEU A 21 -2.66 3.91 -12.63
C LEU A 21 -2.62 2.51 -13.25
N ALA A 22 -2.42 2.41 -14.57
CA ALA A 22 -2.23 1.13 -15.26
C ALA A 22 -1.03 0.36 -14.69
N ALA A 23 0.12 1.01 -14.56
CA ALA A 23 1.29 0.42 -13.93
C ALA A 23 1.04 -0.01 -12.47
N THR A 24 0.27 0.79 -11.70
CA THR A 24 -0.09 0.48 -10.31
C THR A 24 -0.98 -0.77 -10.22
N LEU A 25 -1.90 -0.93 -11.17
CA LEU A 25 -2.84 -2.06 -11.20
C LEU A 25 -2.25 -3.31 -11.88
N GLY A 26 -1.14 -3.16 -12.61
CA GLY A 26 -0.53 -4.24 -13.39
C GLY A 26 -1.39 -4.62 -14.61
N GLU A 27 -2.10 -3.64 -15.18
CA GLU A 27 -3.06 -3.82 -16.27
C GLU A 27 -2.59 -3.09 -17.53
N GLU A 28 -3.14 -3.48 -18.69
CA GLU A 28 -2.87 -2.79 -19.94
C GLU A 28 -3.50 -1.38 -19.93
N PRO A 29 -2.82 -0.37 -20.49
CA PRO A 29 -3.33 1.01 -20.46
C PRO A 29 -4.71 1.18 -21.08
N ASP A 30 -5.05 0.42 -22.13
CA ASP A 30 -6.34 0.52 -22.81
C ASP A 30 -7.50 0.04 -21.90
N ASP A 31 -7.29 -1.05 -21.13
CA ASP A 31 -8.29 -1.57 -20.18
C ASP A 31 -8.57 -0.60 -19.04
N VAL A 32 -7.54 0.14 -18.61
CA VAL A 32 -7.67 1.18 -17.58
C VAL A 32 -8.41 2.39 -18.13
N THR A 33 -8.12 2.79 -19.36
CA THR A 33 -8.67 3.99 -20.00
C THR A 33 -10.19 3.92 -20.07
N GLU A 34 -10.75 2.80 -20.54
CA GLU A 34 -12.20 2.63 -20.61
C GLU A 34 -12.88 2.81 -19.25
N THR A 35 -12.33 2.17 -18.21
CA THR A 35 -12.89 2.27 -16.85
C THR A 35 -12.76 3.70 -16.29
N VAL A 36 -11.64 4.37 -16.52
CA VAL A 36 -11.41 5.76 -16.10
C VAL A 36 -12.39 6.71 -16.79
N GLU A 37 -12.64 6.55 -18.10
CA GLU A 37 -13.61 7.36 -18.83
C GLU A 37 -15.03 7.19 -18.27
N GLN A 38 -15.44 5.95 -17.98
CA GLN A 38 -16.74 5.67 -17.36
C GLN A 38 -16.88 6.33 -15.99
N LEU A 39 -15.85 6.20 -15.13
CA LEU A 39 -15.85 6.77 -13.78
C LEU A 39 -15.79 8.31 -13.80
N THR A 40 -15.09 8.89 -14.76
CA THR A 40 -15.02 10.34 -14.96
C THR A 40 -16.37 10.88 -15.45
N SER A 41 -16.99 10.20 -16.42
CA SER A 41 -18.32 10.54 -16.93
C SER A 41 -19.40 10.47 -15.84
N SER A 42 -19.27 9.54 -14.90
CA SER A 42 -20.16 9.39 -13.73
C SER A 42 -19.84 10.40 -12.62
N GLY A 43 -18.79 11.20 -12.75
CA GLY A 43 -18.37 12.18 -11.75
C GLY A 43 -17.67 11.56 -10.51
N PHE A 44 -17.27 10.30 -10.57
CA PHE A 44 -16.56 9.61 -9.48
C PHE A 44 -15.07 9.93 -9.47
N LEU A 45 -14.49 10.17 -10.66
CA LEU A 45 -13.12 10.68 -10.81
C LEU A 45 -13.15 12.10 -11.40
N VAL A 46 -12.16 12.91 -11.01
CA VAL A 46 -12.00 14.29 -11.47
C VAL A 46 -10.51 14.61 -11.69
N GLY A 47 -10.24 15.60 -12.55
CA GLY A 47 -8.90 16.15 -12.79
C GLY A 47 -8.22 15.62 -14.04
N GLU A 48 -7.43 16.49 -14.70
CA GLU A 48 -6.56 16.22 -15.82
C GLU A 48 -5.24 16.97 -15.65
N PRO A 49 -4.10 16.37 -16.00
CA PRO A 49 -3.86 14.97 -16.42
C PRO A 49 -3.85 13.98 -15.24
N ALA A 50 -3.88 14.46 -13.99
CA ALA A 50 -3.82 13.62 -12.81
C ALA A 50 -5.19 13.48 -12.14
N LEU A 51 -5.68 12.25 -12.12
CA LEU A 51 -6.97 11.84 -11.55
C LEU A 51 -6.95 11.94 -10.03
N ARG A 52 -8.10 12.26 -9.48
CA ARG A 52 -8.43 12.22 -8.04
C ARG A 52 -9.82 11.68 -7.86
N ILE A 53 -10.05 11.04 -6.73
CA ILE A 53 -11.40 10.61 -6.35
C ILE A 53 -12.23 11.82 -5.89
N SER A 54 -13.44 11.94 -6.41
CA SER A 54 -14.41 12.98 -6.00
C SER A 54 -15.11 12.61 -4.68
N PRO A 55 -15.87 13.50 -4.04
CA PRO A 55 -16.73 13.13 -2.90
C PRO A 55 -17.70 11.99 -3.24
N SER A 56 -18.43 12.08 -4.37
CA SER A 56 -19.33 11.01 -4.83
C SER A 56 -18.59 9.73 -5.18
N GLY A 57 -17.35 9.80 -5.67
CA GLY A 57 -16.50 8.64 -5.90
C GLY A 57 -16.11 7.94 -4.60
N ARG A 58 -15.89 8.67 -3.50
CA ARG A 58 -15.65 8.09 -2.18
C ARG A 58 -16.88 7.34 -1.66
N ASP A 59 -18.06 7.95 -1.76
CA ASP A 59 -19.32 7.31 -1.35
C ASP A 59 -19.56 6.01 -2.15
N ARG A 60 -19.25 6.05 -3.45
CA ARG A 60 -19.31 4.86 -4.31
C ARG A 60 -18.30 3.80 -3.91
N LEU A 61 -17.06 4.19 -3.65
CA LEU A 61 -16.01 3.28 -3.16
C LEU A 61 -16.39 2.62 -1.84
N ASP A 62 -16.93 3.39 -0.89
CA ASP A 62 -17.38 2.86 0.41
C ASP A 62 -18.49 1.81 0.24
N THR A 63 -19.40 2.03 -0.72
CA THR A 63 -20.43 1.06 -1.09
C THR A 63 -19.81 -0.23 -1.65
N LEU A 64 -18.90 -0.11 -2.61
CA LEU A 64 -18.23 -1.26 -3.23
C LEU A 64 -17.41 -2.07 -2.22
N LEU A 65 -16.71 -1.40 -1.32
CA LEU A 65 -15.96 -2.06 -0.24
C LEU A 65 -16.90 -2.76 0.75
N ALA A 66 -18.09 -2.20 1.01
CA ALA A 66 -19.10 -2.85 1.85
C ALA A 66 -19.67 -4.11 1.16
N GLU A 67 -19.93 -4.06 -0.15
CA GLU A 67 -20.35 -5.20 -0.96
C GLU A 67 -19.27 -6.30 -0.97
N GLU A 68 -17.99 -5.93 -1.17
CA GLU A 68 -16.87 -6.87 -1.12
C GLU A 68 -16.80 -7.57 0.24
N ARG A 69 -16.87 -6.80 1.35
CA ARG A 69 -16.86 -7.36 2.72
C ARG A 69 -18.00 -8.35 3.00
N ALA A 70 -19.14 -8.16 2.38
CA ALA A 70 -20.27 -9.07 2.56
C ALA A 70 -20.05 -10.44 1.90
N GLY A 71 -19.09 -10.56 0.98
CA GLY A 71 -18.80 -11.78 0.23
C GLY A 71 -17.55 -12.55 0.70
N ILE A 72 -16.87 -12.11 1.75
CA ILE A 72 -15.60 -12.70 2.20
C ILE A 72 -15.70 -13.27 3.62
N ASP A 73 -14.75 -14.15 3.99
CA ASP A 73 -14.58 -14.58 5.37
C ASP A 73 -13.91 -13.47 6.20
N ALA A 74 -14.73 -12.78 6.99
CA ALA A 74 -14.26 -11.67 7.82
C ALA A 74 -13.20 -12.09 8.85
N ALA A 75 -13.18 -13.36 9.31
CA ALA A 75 -12.21 -13.83 10.28
C ALA A 75 -10.80 -13.95 9.65
N VAL A 76 -10.72 -14.40 8.40
CA VAL A 76 -9.43 -14.47 7.67
C VAL A 76 -8.85 -13.07 7.49
N ILE A 77 -9.67 -12.11 7.07
CA ILE A 77 -9.19 -10.72 6.87
C ILE A 77 -8.86 -10.02 8.17
N ALA A 78 -9.61 -10.26 9.25
CA ALA A 78 -9.27 -9.75 10.57
C ALA A 78 -7.94 -10.33 11.07
N GLY A 79 -7.68 -11.62 10.88
CA GLY A 79 -6.39 -12.24 11.19
C GLY A 79 -5.24 -11.60 10.41
N ALA A 80 -5.38 -11.43 9.11
CA ALA A 80 -4.37 -10.77 8.28
C ALA A 80 -4.11 -9.32 8.70
N TYR A 81 -5.16 -8.58 9.10
CA TYR A 81 -5.03 -7.22 9.63
C TYR A 81 -4.23 -7.20 10.94
N ASP A 82 -4.54 -8.10 11.89
CA ASP A 82 -3.84 -8.20 13.17
C ASP A 82 -2.37 -8.57 12.98
N ASP A 83 -2.07 -9.48 12.05
CA ASP A 83 -0.70 -9.89 11.73
C ASP A 83 0.10 -8.77 11.07
N VAL A 84 -0.49 -8.03 10.11
CA VAL A 84 0.13 -6.83 9.51
C VAL A 84 0.34 -5.76 10.58
N HIS A 85 -0.61 -5.59 11.49
CA HIS A 85 -0.49 -4.64 12.60
C HIS A 85 0.68 -5.02 13.54
N ALA A 86 0.87 -6.30 13.83
CA ALA A 86 1.99 -6.77 14.65
C ALA A 86 3.37 -6.50 14.00
N VAL A 87 3.44 -6.46 12.65
CA VAL A 87 4.67 -6.13 11.90
C VAL A 87 4.85 -4.62 11.71
N HIS A 88 3.78 -3.83 11.83
CA HIS A 88 3.81 -2.39 11.52
C HIS A 88 4.85 -1.59 12.32
N ALA A 89 5.00 -1.89 13.61
CA ALA A 89 6.00 -1.24 14.46
C ALA A 89 7.43 -1.50 13.98
N ASP A 90 7.72 -2.73 13.52
CA ASP A 90 9.04 -3.12 13.02
C ASP A 90 9.36 -2.39 11.70
N VAL A 91 8.37 -2.29 10.79
CA VAL A 91 8.52 -1.53 9.53
C VAL A 91 8.75 -0.05 9.82
N LYS A 92 7.97 0.53 10.73
CA LYS A 92 8.12 1.95 11.11
C LYS A 92 9.48 2.23 11.72
N ALA A 93 9.95 1.36 12.63
CA ALA A 93 11.28 1.47 13.24
C ALA A 93 12.38 1.36 12.17
N LEU A 94 12.25 0.39 11.25
CA LEU A 94 13.20 0.19 10.16
C LEU A 94 13.30 1.42 9.25
N VAL A 95 12.16 1.97 8.83
CA VAL A 95 12.13 3.19 7.99
C VAL A 95 12.71 4.39 8.74
N THR A 96 12.41 4.50 10.05
CA THR A 96 12.99 5.55 10.90
C THR A 96 14.51 5.41 10.98
N ASP A 97 15.04 4.23 11.26
CA ASP A 97 16.49 3.96 11.34
C ASP A 97 17.18 4.16 10.00
N TRP A 98 16.49 3.88 8.89
CA TRP A 98 16.98 4.18 7.55
C TRP A 98 17.16 5.69 7.31
N GLN A 99 16.20 6.48 7.77
CA GLN A 99 16.19 7.94 7.57
C GLN A 99 16.99 8.69 8.63
N LEU A 100 16.99 8.19 9.88
CA LEU A 100 17.57 8.84 11.04
C LEU A 100 18.49 7.87 11.78
N LYS A 101 19.79 8.22 11.89
CA LYS A 101 20.74 7.44 12.68
C LYS A 101 20.57 7.77 14.16
N GLY A 102 20.25 6.74 14.97
CA GLY A 102 19.98 6.93 16.41
C GLY A 102 18.49 7.05 16.77
N GLY A 103 17.59 6.61 15.90
CA GLY A 103 16.15 6.56 16.14
C GLY A 103 15.42 7.90 15.92
N PRO A 104 14.19 8.06 16.44
CA PRO A 104 13.32 9.21 16.14
C PRO A 104 13.88 10.59 16.53
N ALA A 105 14.78 10.64 17.52
CA ALA A 105 15.47 11.87 17.96
C ALA A 105 16.87 11.99 17.35
N GLY A 106 17.23 11.10 16.43
CA GLY A 106 18.54 11.03 15.80
C GLY A 106 18.78 12.10 14.74
N THR A 107 19.96 12.01 14.10
CA THR A 107 20.32 12.87 12.98
C THR A 107 20.00 12.21 11.64
N PRO A 108 19.76 12.97 10.56
CA PRO A 108 19.59 12.39 9.23
C PRO A 108 20.72 11.40 8.90
N ASN A 109 20.37 10.21 8.45
CA ASN A 109 21.35 9.21 8.04
C ASN A 109 21.97 9.66 6.70
N ALA A 110 23.28 9.90 6.72
CA ALA A 110 24.04 10.30 5.54
C ALA A 110 24.43 9.13 4.64
N HIS A 111 24.12 7.89 5.06
CA HIS A 111 24.46 6.63 4.36
C HIS A 111 25.98 6.47 4.12
N ASP A 112 26.80 6.98 5.05
CA ASP A 112 28.27 6.89 5.06
C ASP A 112 28.82 5.74 5.92
N ASP A 113 27.93 5.01 6.61
CA ASP A 113 28.22 3.84 7.44
C ASP A 113 27.57 2.59 6.84
N ALA A 114 28.36 1.88 6.03
CA ALA A 114 27.89 0.71 5.31
C ALA A 114 27.48 -0.45 6.24
N GLU A 115 28.07 -0.56 7.44
CA GLU A 115 27.72 -1.60 8.41
C GLU A 115 26.35 -1.32 9.03
N TYR A 116 26.09 -0.06 9.39
CA TYR A 116 24.77 0.37 9.87
C TYR A 116 23.69 0.14 8.83
N ASP A 117 23.91 0.60 7.60
CA ASP A 117 22.94 0.43 6.51
C ASP A 117 22.69 -1.06 6.22
N ALA A 118 23.73 -1.89 6.22
CA ALA A 118 23.57 -3.33 6.03
C ALA A 118 22.73 -3.99 7.15
N ALA A 119 22.89 -3.55 8.40
CA ALA A 119 22.09 -4.04 9.52
C ALA A 119 20.61 -3.66 9.38
N VAL A 120 20.31 -2.44 8.91
CA VAL A 120 18.93 -2.04 8.62
C VAL A 120 18.33 -2.86 7.48
N LEU A 121 19.10 -3.12 6.41
CA LEU A 121 18.62 -3.92 5.27
C LEU A 121 18.43 -5.40 5.62
N ALA A 122 19.23 -5.96 6.54
CA ALA A 122 19.01 -7.32 7.03
C ALA A 122 17.66 -7.48 7.75
N ARG A 123 17.25 -6.48 8.54
CA ARG A 123 15.94 -6.44 9.18
C ARG A 123 14.80 -6.35 8.15
N LEU A 124 15.02 -5.71 7.01
CA LEU A 124 14.03 -5.65 5.92
C LEU A 124 13.74 -7.04 5.34
N ASP A 125 14.77 -7.89 5.21
CA ASP A 125 14.58 -9.29 4.77
C ASP A 125 13.72 -10.09 5.76
N GLU A 126 13.94 -9.91 7.06
CA GLU A 126 13.15 -10.57 8.11
C GLU A 126 11.67 -10.10 8.08
N VAL A 127 11.47 -8.81 7.93
CA VAL A 127 10.12 -8.22 7.78
C VAL A 127 9.44 -8.79 6.54
N HIS A 128 10.12 -8.79 5.40
CA HIS A 128 9.57 -9.29 4.14
C HIS A 128 9.15 -10.77 4.22
N ALA A 129 9.98 -11.60 4.84
CA ALA A 129 9.68 -13.02 5.05
C ALA A 129 8.43 -13.27 5.92
N ARG A 130 8.09 -12.34 6.82
CA ARG A 130 6.87 -12.39 7.65
C ARG A 130 5.66 -11.86 6.91
N VAL A 131 5.83 -10.86 6.05
CA VAL A 131 4.73 -10.15 5.38
C VAL A 131 4.14 -10.95 4.22
N VAL A 132 4.97 -11.61 3.41
CA VAL A 132 4.51 -12.35 2.23
C VAL A 132 3.44 -13.40 2.57
N PRO A 133 3.62 -14.28 3.56
CA PRO A 133 2.59 -15.26 3.94
C PRO A 133 1.26 -14.62 4.37
N ILE A 134 1.30 -13.46 5.04
CA ILE A 134 0.10 -12.73 5.47
C ILE A 134 -0.67 -12.23 4.24
N ILE A 135 0.04 -11.68 3.25
CA ILE A 135 -0.59 -11.25 1.99
C ILE A 135 -1.19 -12.46 1.26
N ASP A 136 -0.45 -13.56 1.17
CA ASP A 136 -0.90 -14.77 0.49
C ASP A 136 -2.20 -15.32 1.10
N GLU A 137 -2.33 -15.29 2.43
CA GLU A 137 -3.55 -15.67 3.12
C GLU A 137 -4.69 -14.69 2.83
N ALA A 138 -4.45 -13.38 2.93
CA ALA A 138 -5.45 -12.35 2.63
C ALA A 138 -5.95 -12.43 1.18
N THR A 139 -5.10 -12.82 0.21
CA THR A 139 -5.48 -12.95 -1.21
C THR A 139 -6.44 -14.09 -1.48
N THR A 140 -6.55 -15.06 -0.57
CA THR A 140 -7.57 -16.13 -0.68
C THR A 140 -8.99 -15.55 -0.62
N GLN A 141 -9.16 -14.44 0.06
CA GLN A 141 -10.44 -13.73 0.19
C GLN A 141 -10.51 -12.49 -0.73
N LEU A 142 -9.41 -11.79 -0.89
CA LEU A 142 -9.27 -10.54 -1.64
C LEU A 142 -8.18 -10.66 -2.70
N PRO A 143 -8.45 -11.30 -3.86
CA PRO A 143 -7.45 -11.56 -4.91
C PRO A 143 -6.71 -10.29 -5.40
N ARG A 144 -7.35 -9.11 -5.32
CA ARG A 144 -6.73 -7.83 -5.69
C ARG A 144 -5.51 -7.45 -4.84
N LEU A 145 -5.37 -8.04 -3.64
CA LEU A 145 -4.20 -7.79 -2.78
C LEU A 145 -2.93 -8.50 -3.25
N ASN A 146 -3.02 -9.45 -4.18
CA ASN A 146 -1.86 -10.17 -4.71
C ASN A 146 -0.80 -9.24 -5.33
N ALA A 147 -1.21 -8.10 -5.89
CA ALA A 147 -0.30 -7.11 -6.45
C ALA A 147 0.71 -6.58 -5.41
N TYR A 148 0.35 -6.56 -4.12
CA TYR A 148 1.21 -6.06 -3.06
C TYR A 148 2.41 -6.98 -2.79
N SER A 149 2.24 -8.30 -2.82
CA SER A 149 3.34 -9.27 -2.69
C SER A 149 4.38 -9.06 -3.79
N SER A 150 3.93 -8.92 -5.04
CA SER A 150 4.80 -8.65 -6.18
C SER A 150 5.53 -7.31 -6.06
N LYS A 151 4.84 -6.24 -5.70
CA LYS A 151 5.41 -4.89 -5.54
C LYS A 151 6.46 -4.84 -4.42
N LEU A 152 6.18 -5.43 -3.25
CA LEU A 152 7.14 -5.51 -2.16
C LEU A 152 8.38 -6.30 -2.56
N SER A 153 8.20 -7.42 -3.29
CA SER A 153 9.31 -8.23 -3.79
C SER A 153 10.17 -7.46 -4.80
N VAL A 154 9.56 -6.71 -5.72
CA VAL A 154 10.28 -5.85 -6.68
C VAL A 154 11.07 -4.76 -5.95
N ALA A 155 10.44 -4.07 -4.99
CA ALA A 155 11.12 -3.03 -4.20
C ALA A 155 12.31 -3.62 -3.44
N LEU A 156 12.15 -4.76 -2.77
CA LEU A 156 13.22 -5.47 -2.06
C LEU A 156 14.36 -5.85 -3.01
N HIS A 157 14.03 -6.40 -4.18
CA HIS A 157 15.05 -6.78 -5.17
C HIS A 157 15.88 -5.57 -5.62
N LYS A 158 15.25 -4.44 -5.89
CA LYS A 158 15.93 -3.19 -6.27
C LYS A 158 16.82 -2.65 -5.15
N ILE A 159 16.33 -2.68 -3.91
CA ILE A 159 17.13 -2.29 -2.74
C ILE A 159 18.40 -3.16 -2.65
N LYS A 160 18.28 -4.49 -2.80
CA LYS A 160 19.41 -5.41 -2.79
C LYS A 160 20.37 -5.22 -3.97
N ALA A 161 19.89 -4.71 -5.08
CA ALA A 161 20.71 -4.32 -6.23
C ALA A 161 21.45 -2.96 -6.03
N GLY A 162 21.28 -2.31 -4.86
CA GLY A 162 21.90 -1.04 -4.52
C GLY A 162 21.06 0.20 -4.83
N GLU A 163 19.84 0.01 -5.36
CA GLU A 163 18.88 1.11 -5.57
C GLU A 163 18.15 1.45 -4.27
N THR A 164 18.89 1.90 -3.25
CA THR A 164 18.39 2.06 -1.87
C THR A 164 17.24 3.07 -1.71
N THR A 165 17.07 3.97 -2.68
CA THR A 165 15.90 4.88 -2.75
C THR A 165 14.56 4.13 -2.78
N TRP A 166 14.55 2.86 -3.23
CA TRP A 166 13.36 2.01 -3.23
C TRP A 166 12.91 1.56 -1.83
N LEU A 167 13.67 1.89 -0.78
CA LEU A 167 13.21 1.61 0.58
C LEU A 167 12.11 2.60 1.01
N ALA A 168 12.30 3.92 0.85
CA ALA A 168 11.40 4.90 1.45
C ALA A 168 11.12 6.14 0.56
N ARG A 169 11.54 6.17 -0.71
CA ARG A 169 11.26 7.31 -1.59
C ARG A 169 9.75 7.45 -1.83
N PRO A 170 9.16 8.64 -1.58
CA PRO A 170 7.76 8.90 -1.91
C PRO A 170 7.56 8.96 -3.44
N LEU A 171 6.31 8.85 -3.88
CA LEU A 171 5.86 8.95 -5.28
C LEU A 171 6.32 7.81 -6.22
N ILE A 172 6.99 6.80 -5.70
CA ILE A 172 7.24 5.54 -6.39
C ILE A 172 6.71 4.39 -5.54
N ASP A 173 6.60 3.18 -6.11
CA ASP A 173 6.25 1.96 -5.37
C ASP A 173 7.44 1.47 -4.53
N SER A 174 8.01 2.37 -3.68
CA SER A 174 9.01 1.99 -2.70
C SER A 174 8.42 1.03 -1.66
N TYR A 175 9.26 0.27 -0.98
CA TYR A 175 8.81 -0.68 0.03
C TYR A 175 7.89 -0.03 1.07
N HIS A 176 8.25 1.16 1.57
CA HIS A 176 7.45 1.92 2.52
C HIS A 176 6.11 2.40 1.93
N THR A 177 6.10 2.89 0.69
CA THR A 177 4.86 3.33 0.03
C THR A 177 3.89 2.15 -0.15
N VAL A 178 4.38 1.03 -0.67
CA VAL A 178 3.58 -0.18 -0.89
C VAL A 178 3.08 -0.77 0.43
N TRP A 179 3.93 -0.77 1.47
CA TRP A 179 3.52 -1.17 2.82
C TRP A 179 2.39 -0.31 3.37
N PHE A 180 2.50 1.00 3.22
CA PHE A 180 1.45 1.93 3.65
C PHE A 180 0.12 1.67 2.93
N GLU A 181 0.17 1.48 1.61
CA GLU A 181 -1.02 1.18 0.81
C GLU A 181 -1.67 -0.14 1.24
N LEU A 182 -0.87 -1.21 1.44
CA LEU A 182 -1.37 -2.50 1.93
C LEU A 182 -2.07 -2.36 3.29
N HIS A 183 -1.47 -1.60 4.21
CA HIS A 183 -2.06 -1.36 5.53
C HIS A 183 -3.41 -0.63 5.43
N GLU A 184 -3.50 0.40 4.58
CA GLU A 184 -4.76 1.11 4.30
C GLU A 184 -5.83 0.21 3.63
N GLU A 185 -5.40 -0.72 2.76
CA GLU A 185 -6.28 -1.73 2.16
C GLU A 185 -6.92 -2.62 3.22
N LEU A 186 -6.12 -3.16 4.14
CA LEU A 186 -6.60 -4.05 5.18
C LEU A 186 -7.49 -3.31 6.20
N ILE A 187 -7.17 -2.07 6.57
CA ILE A 187 -8.06 -1.21 7.38
C ILE A 187 -9.45 -1.11 6.72
N GLY A 188 -9.50 -0.82 5.42
CA GLY A 188 -10.76 -0.75 4.66
C GLY A 188 -11.46 -2.10 4.57
N ALA A 189 -10.71 -3.19 4.38
CA ALA A 189 -11.23 -4.55 4.26
C ALA A 189 -11.86 -5.06 5.57
N VAL A 190 -11.33 -4.69 6.74
CA VAL A 190 -11.98 -5.00 8.04
C VAL A 190 -13.11 -4.02 8.38
N GLY A 191 -13.38 -3.03 7.55
CA GLY A 191 -14.46 -2.06 7.76
C GLY A 191 -14.14 -0.97 8.79
N LEU A 192 -12.87 -0.76 9.12
CA LEU A 192 -12.43 0.31 10.01
C LEU A 192 -12.17 1.60 9.20
N THR A 193 -12.32 2.72 9.89
CA THR A 193 -11.74 3.99 9.42
C THR A 193 -10.31 4.12 9.96
N ARG A 194 -9.49 4.95 9.30
CA ARG A 194 -8.14 5.25 9.77
C ARG A 194 -8.11 5.79 11.21
N GLU A 195 -9.12 6.60 11.59
CA GLU A 195 -9.25 7.13 12.94
C GLU A 195 -9.56 6.03 13.97
N GLN A 196 -10.41 5.06 13.61
CA GLN A 196 -10.70 3.90 14.45
C GLN A 196 -9.48 3.00 14.62
N ALA A 197 -8.77 2.72 13.51
CA ALA A 197 -7.52 1.97 13.53
C ALA A 197 -6.43 2.66 14.37
N ALA A 198 -6.31 4.00 14.32
CA ALA A 198 -5.40 4.77 15.17
C ALA A 198 -5.72 4.63 16.66
N LYS A 199 -7.01 4.68 17.02
CA LYS A 199 -7.45 4.53 18.43
C LYS A 199 -7.22 3.12 18.99
N SER A 200 -7.25 2.09 18.14
CA SER A 200 -6.93 0.71 18.52
C SER A 200 -5.41 0.42 18.56
N GLY A 201 -4.57 1.42 18.30
CA GLY A 201 -3.11 1.28 18.32
C GLY A 201 -2.47 1.01 16.94
N GLY A 202 -3.27 1.02 15.88
CA GLY A 202 -2.87 0.55 14.56
C GLY A 202 -2.45 1.60 13.53
N ALA A 203 -2.56 2.89 13.82
CA ALA A 203 -2.22 3.94 12.86
C ALA A 203 -1.63 5.18 13.56
N GLN A 204 -0.39 5.07 14.03
CA GLN A 204 0.42 6.24 14.37
C GLN A 204 1.53 6.45 13.37
#